data_51b40cfdf17a30e729901d00406fa779
#
_entry.id   51b40cfdf17a30e729901d00406fa779
#
_cell.length_a   1.000
_cell.length_b   1.000
_cell.length_c   1.000
_cell.angle_alpha   90.00
_cell.angle_beta   90.00
_cell.angle_gamma   90.00
#
_symmetry.space_group_name_H-M   'P 1'
#
loop_
_entity.id
_entity.type
_entity.pdbx_description
1 polymer ?
#
loop_
_entity_poly.entity_id
_entity_poly.type
_entity_poly.pdbx_seq_one_letter_code
_entity_poly.pdbx_strand_id
1 'polypeptide(L)'
;MKITNVEVICLRVPEIGKRCVWGEDAVIVKVETDAGIVGIGETDSSPLVVKSIIETPNSNLACFGLKELLIGEDPLDIERLWNKMYTASNYMGRR
;
A
#
# COMPACT_ATOMS: atom_id res chain seq x y z
N MET A 1 -3.95 -15.47 -12.62
CA MET A 1 -4.53 -14.31 -11.92
C MET A 1 -3.48 -13.22 -11.80
N LYS A 2 -3.86 -12.01 -12.12
CA LYS A 2 -2.92 -10.88 -12.08
C LYS A 2 -3.55 -9.71 -11.31
N ILE A 3 -2.71 -8.97 -10.61
CA ILE A 3 -3.14 -7.75 -9.92
C ILE A 3 -3.42 -6.68 -10.97
N THR A 4 -4.62 -6.12 -10.93
CA THR A 4 -5.05 -5.08 -11.87
C THR A 4 -5.05 -3.69 -11.26
N ASN A 5 -5.22 -3.59 -9.93
CA ASN A 5 -5.22 -2.31 -9.25
C ASN A 5 -4.86 -2.47 -7.78
N VAL A 6 -4.25 -1.42 -7.24
CA VAL A 6 -3.99 -1.30 -5.81
C VAL A 6 -4.51 0.07 -5.39
N GLU A 7 -5.50 0.08 -4.53
CA GLU A 7 -6.16 1.30 -4.09
C GLU A 7 -5.87 1.55 -2.61
N VAL A 8 -5.53 2.77 -2.27
CA VAL A 8 -5.31 3.18 -0.88
C VAL A 8 -6.48 4.04 -0.44
N ILE A 9 -7.15 3.61 0.60
CA ILE A 9 -8.32 4.31 1.15
C ILE A 9 -7.93 4.84 2.52
N CYS A 10 -7.88 6.16 2.65
CA CYS A 10 -7.59 6.81 3.91
C CYS A 10 -8.90 7.16 4.59
N LEU A 11 -9.10 6.64 5.78
CA LEU A 11 -10.31 6.87 6.56
C LEU A 11 -9.95 7.65 7.81
N ARG A 12 -10.85 8.51 8.23
CA ARG A 12 -10.68 9.27 9.46
C ARG A 12 -12.00 9.30 10.21
N VAL A 13 -11.92 9.06 11.52
CA VAL A 13 -13.09 9.18 12.38
C VAL A 13 -13.44 10.67 12.50
N PRO A 14 -14.64 11.08 12.07
CA PRO A 14 -14.96 12.51 11.98
C PRO A 14 -15.11 13.22 13.32
N GLU A 15 -15.48 12.49 14.38
CA GLU A 15 -15.70 13.11 15.69
C GLU A 15 -14.82 12.43 16.73
N ILE A 16 -13.55 12.83 16.74
CA ILE A 16 -12.63 12.29 17.70
C ILE A 16 -12.52 13.24 18.87
N GLY A 17 -12.77 12.70 20.04
CA GLY A 17 -12.52 13.45 21.26
C GLY A 17 -11.04 13.78 21.38
N LYS A 18 -10.75 14.93 21.99
CA LYS A 18 -9.37 15.39 22.17
C LYS A 18 -8.50 14.42 22.97
N ARG A 19 -9.11 13.40 23.56
CA ARG A 19 -8.41 12.39 24.33
C ARG A 19 -7.86 11.25 23.49
N CYS A 20 -8.35 11.13 22.25
CA CYS A 20 -7.95 10.05 21.37
C CYS A 20 -6.67 10.43 20.65
N VAL A 21 -5.58 9.79 21.01
CA VAL A 21 -4.29 9.99 20.37
C VAL A 21 -4.04 8.90 19.32
N TRP A 22 -4.65 7.74 19.53
CA TRP A 22 -4.50 6.60 18.65
C TRP A 22 -5.82 6.26 17.98
N GLY A 23 -5.76 5.69 16.80
CA GLY A 23 -6.95 5.20 16.11
C GLY A 23 -7.80 6.25 15.43
N GLU A 24 -7.25 7.45 15.27
CA GLU A 24 -7.98 8.51 14.59
C GLU A 24 -8.09 8.27 13.09
N ASP A 25 -7.08 7.66 12.53
CA ASP A 25 -6.99 7.40 11.11
C ASP A 25 -6.87 5.92 10.87
N ALA A 26 -7.39 5.48 9.74
CA ALA A 26 -7.21 4.12 9.28
C ALA A 26 -6.82 4.14 7.81
N VAL A 27 -5.95 3.22 7.42
CA VAL A 27 -5.56 3.07 6.03
C VAL A 27 -5.93 1.67 5.59
N ILE A 28 -6.76 1.61 4.58
CA ILE A 28 -7.17 0.35 3.97
C ILE A 28 -6.50 0.25 2.61
N VAL A 29 -5.85 -0.88 2.35
CA VAL A 29 -5.27 -1.15 1.05
C VAL A 29 -6.09 -2.25 0.39
N LYS A 30 -6.59 -1.96 -0.79
CA LYS A 30 -7.43 -2.87 -1.56
C LYS A 30 -6.66 -3.31 -2.79
N VAL A 31 -6.47 -4.62 -2.93
CA VAL A 31 -5.78 -5.20 -4.07
C VAL A 31 -6.81 -5.91 -4.94
N GLU A 32 -6.96 -5.47 -6.17
CA GLU A 32 -7.91 -6.04 -7.12
C GLU A 32 -7.20 -6.90 -8.14
N THR A 33 -7.86 -7.98 -8.58
CA THR A 33 -7.30 -8.91 -9.55
C THR A 33 -8.22 -9.06 -10.75
N ASP A 34 -7.68 -9.61 -11.84
CA ASP A 34 -8.45 -9.91 -13.05
C ASP A 34 -9.39 -11.11 -12.88
N ALA A 35 -9.28 -11.83 -11.78
CA ALA A 35 -10.16 -12.97 -11.48
C ALA A 35 -11.37 -12.56 -10.63
N GLY A 36 -11.55 -11.27 -10.37
CA GLY A 36 -12.66 -10.78 -9.55
C GLY A 36 -12.43 -10.94 -8.05
N ILE A 37 -11.27 -11.44 -7.65
CA ILE A 37 -10.91 -11.59 -6.23
C ILE A 37 -10.28 -10.28 -5.76
N VAL A 38 -10.70 -9.82 -4.59
CA VAL A 38 -10.22 -8.59 -3.98
C VAL A 38 -9.69 -8.92 -2.58
N GLY A 39 -8.46 -8.49 -2.32
CA GLY A 39 -7.87 -8.61 -0.99
C GLY A 39 -7.83 -7.26 -0.29
N ILE A 40 -7.93 -7.29 1.04
CA ILE A 40 -7.93 -6.07 1.85
C ILE A 40 -6.91 -6.22 2.97
N GLY A 41 -6.09 -5.18 3.14
CA GLY A 41 -5.18 -5.08 4.26
C GLY A 41 -5.37 -3.75 4.98
N GLU A 42 -4.89 -3.67 6.20
CA GLU A 42 -4.99 -2.47 7.00
C GLU A 42 -3.67 -2.15 7.66
N THR A 43 -3.41 -0.87 7.85
CA THR A 43 -2.28 -0.41 8.65
C THR A 43 -2.71 0.81 9.46
N ASP A 44 -2.09 1.02 10.61
CA ASP A 44 -2.35 2.18 11.44
C ASP A 44 -1.24 3.23 11.35
N SER A 45 -0.42 3.16 10.34
CA SER A 45 0.60 4.16 10.08
C SER A 45 -0.03 5.45 9.55
N SER A 46 0.79 6.49 9.40
CA SER A 46 0.32 7.76 8.85
C SER A 46 -0.30 7.57 7.47
N PRO A 47 -1.57 7.94 7.28
CA PRO A 47 -2.27 7.67 6.02
C PRO A 47 -1.61 8.26 4.79
N LEU A 48 -1.19 9.51 4.86
CA LEU A 48 -0.60 10.19 3.71
C LEU A 48 0.77 9.62 3.35
N VAL A 49 1.54 9.19 4.35
CA VAL A 49 2.84 8.56 4.10
C VAL A 49 2.63 7.22 3.42
N VAL A 50 1.72 6.40 3.93
CA VAL A 50 1.43 5.10 3.33
C VAL A 50 0.92 5.26 1.90
N LYS A 51 0.00 6.21 1.70
CA LYS A 51 -0.54 6.48 0.37
C LYS A 51 0.56 6.89 -0.60
N SER A 52 1.47 7.76 -0.16
CA SER A 52 2.59 8.20 -0.99
C SER A 52 3.50 7.06 -1.39
N ILE A 53 3.84 6.17 -0.45
CA ILE A 53 4.70 5.03 -0.74
C ILE A 53 4.06 4.10 -1.77
N ILE A 54 2.76 3.91 -1.68
CA ILE A 54 2.05 3.00 -2.57
C ILE A 54 1.82 3.63 -3.94
N GLU A 55 1.37 4.88 -3.99
CA GLU A 55 0.91 5.52 -5.24
C GLU A 55 1.98 6.34 -5.96
N THR A 56 3.13 6.57 -5.35
CA THR A 56 4.20 7.35 -5.99
C THR A 56 4.61 6.72 -7.31
N PRO A 57 4.70 7.49 -8.39
CA PRO A 57 5.21 6.96 -9.65
C PRO A 57 6.70 6.61 -9.53
N ASN A 58 7.14 5.70 -10.37
CA ASN A 58 8.56 5.37 -10.43
C ASN A 58 9.35 6.58 -10.89
N SER A 59 10.41 6.92 -10.17
CA SER A 59 11.24 8.06 -10.52
C SER A 59 12.60 7.67 -11.08
N ASN A 60 13.17 6.56 -10.61
CA ASN A 60 14.44 6.06 -11.12
C ASN A 60 14.57 4.58 -10.72
N LEU A 61 15.74 4.00 -10.98
CA LEU A 61 15.98 2.58 -10.72
C LEU A 61 15.91 2.20 -9.23
N ALA A 62 15.94 3.17 -8.33
CA ALA A 62 15.96 2.90 -6.90
C ALA A 62 14.73 3.39 -6.14
N CYS A 63 13.82 4.08 -6.82
CA CYS A 63 12.66 4.70 -6.18
C CYS A 63 11.38 4.30 -6.90
N PHE A 64 10.81 3.18 -6.47
CA PHE A 64 9.60 2.63 -7.08
C PHE A 64 8.43 2.74 -6.10
N GLY A 65 7.28 3.17 -6.61
CA GLY A 65 6.03 3.08 -5.89
C GLY A 65 5.55 1.63 -5.83
N LEU A 66 4.96 1.24 -4.71
CA LEU A 66 4.58 -0.16 -4.52
C LEU A 66 3.50 -0.61 -5.49
N LYS A 67 2.55 0.26 -5.82
CA LYS A 67 1.48 -0.07 -6.77
C LYS A 67 2.06 -0.45 -8.14
N GLU A 68 2.99 0.34 -8.66
CA GLU A 68 3.56 0.08 -9.97
C GLU A 68 4.36 -1.22 -10.01
N LEU A 69 4.95 -1.61 -8.87
CA LEU A 69 5.68 -2.87 -8.78
C LEU A 69 4.74 -4.08 -8.82
N LEU A 70 3.51 -3.91 -8.34
CA LEU A 70 2.58 -5.02 -8.17
C LEU A 70 1.66 -5.24 -9.36
N ILE A 71 1.37 -4.19 -10.14
CA ILE A 71 0.47 -4.33 -11.28
C ILE A 71 1.00 -5.38 -12.26
N GLY A 72 0.15 -6.31 -12.64
CA GLY A 72 0.49 -7.40 -13.55
C GLY A 72 1.11 -8.62 -12.90
N GLU A 73 1.38 -8.57 -11.60
CA GLU A 73 1.97 -9.68 -10.87
C GLU A 73 0.90 -10.66 -10.36
N ASP A 74 1.33 -11.89 -10.09
CA ASP A 74 0.45 -12.89 -9.49
C ASP A 74 0.41 -12.67 -7.98
N PRO A 75 -0.77 -12.37 -7.41
CA PRO A 75 -0.87 -12.08 -5.98
C PRO A 75 -0.57 -13.28 -5.08
N LEU A 76 -0.51 -14.47 -5.62
CA LEU A 76 -0.18 -15.67 -4.83
C LEU A 76 1.32 -15.81 -4.57
N ASP A 77 2.16 -15.08 -5.29
CA ASP A 77 3.61 -15.08 -5.09
C ASP A 77 4.01 -14.16 -3.93
N ILE A 78 3.48 -14.44 -2.74
CA ILE A 78 3.58 -13.52 -1.60
C ILE A 78 5.01 -13.20 -1.22
N GLU A 79 5.86 -14.21 -1.04
CA GLU A 79 7.24 -13.96 -0.61
C GLU A 79 8.07 -13.24 -1.66
N ARG A 80 7.91 -13.62 -2.92
CA ARG A 80 8.63 -12.97 -4.01
C ARG A 80 8.23 -11.51 -4.13
N LEU A 81 6.93 -11.23 -4.03
CA LEU A 81 6.44 -9.85 -4.10
C LEU A 81 6.87 -9.03 -2.89
N TRP A 82 6.89 -9.64 -1.71
CA TRP A 82 7.38 -8.96 -0.52
C TRP A 82 8.85 -8.53 -0.70
N ASN A 83 9.68 -9.45 -1.18
CA ASN A 83 11.09 -9.14 -1.44
C ASN A 83 11.26 -8.07 -2.51
N LYS A 84 10.46 -8.13 -3.56
CA LYS A 84 10.48 -7.13 -4.62
C LYS A 84 10.16 -5.74 -4.08
N MET A 85 9.10 -5.63 -3.29
CA MET A 85 8.72 -4.36 -2.67
C MET A 85 9.76 -3.86 -1.69
N TYR A 86 10.30 -4.74 -0.88
CA TYR A 86 11.31 -4.39 0.11
C TYR A 86 12.55 -3.81 -0.57
N THR A 87 13.06 -4.49 -1.57
CA THR A 87 14.27 -4.07 -2.28
C THR A 87 14.05 -2.77 -3.04
N ALA A 88 12.93 -2.65 -3.74
CA ALA A 88 12.67 -1.50 -4.60
C ALA A 88 12.28 -0.23 -3.83
N SER A 89 11.87 -0.35 -2.57
CA SER A 89 11.50 0.79 -1.74
C SER A 89 12.58 1.16 -0.73
N ASN A 90 13.75 0.59 -0.86
CA ASN A 90 14.83 0.76 0.11
C ASN A 90 15.24 2.23 0.28
N TYR A 91 15.30 2.98 -0.82
CA TYR A 91 15.69 4.39 -0.80
C TYR A 91 14.60 5.32 -0.25
N MET A 92 13.43 4.80 0.03
CA MET A 92 12.36 5.61 0.62
C MET A 92 12.46 5.68 2.14
N GLY A 93 13.57 5.26 2.71
CA GLY A 93 13.81 5.33 4.14
C GLY A 93 13.13 4.25 4.96
N ARG A 94 12.58 3.25 4.32
CA ARG A 94 11.90 2.16 4.99
C ARG A 94 12.90 1.04 5.36
N ARG A 95 12.69 0.47 6.48
CA ARG A 95 13.53 -0.62 6.95
C ARG A 95 12.70 -1.81 7.36
#